data_f45de203c468f5fbeb600fbd128c07d3
#
_entry.id   f45de203c468f5fbeb600fbd128c07d3
#
_cell.length_a   1.000
_cell.length_b   1.000
_cell.length_c   1.000
_cell.angle_alpha   90.00
_cell.angle_beta   90.00
_cell.angle_gamma   90.00
#
_symmetry.space_group_name_H-M   'P 1'
#
loop_
_entity.id
_entity.type
_entity.pdbx_description
1 polymer ?
#
loop_
_entity_poly.entity_id
_entity_poly.type
_entity_poly.pdbx_seq_one_letter_code
_entity_poly.pdbx_strand_id
1 'polypeptide(L)'
;MKKLFTLLTTAAMLCNMFAVTSFAEKSDKPTSNTAITAVKTAQWRATESDSTTYDLRIHGWSGWETAAYMGFELPENFNAENVGKAELVLDTTSVTNSGTAYLYEADYSAFENGMQYTVAPTYTEKEIMSFTSPSNTGEFKIDVTDYIKSIKDKENVAFRIDVKSQNNNTNWNIGSCTNSG
;
A
#
# COMPACT_ATOMS: atom_id res chain seq x y z
N MET A 1 6.91 6.36 -42.96
CA MET A 1 6.11 7.27 -42.11
C MET A 1 6.37 6.91 -40.65
N LYS A 2 7.18 7.69 -39.96
CA LYS A 2 7.51 7.49 -38.54
C LYS A 2 6.36 8.03 -37.72
N LYS A 3 5.61 7.17 -37.01
CA LYS A 3 4.62 7.60 -36.04
C LYS A 3 5.33 7.99 -34.73
N LEU A 4 5.31 9.28 -34.46
CA LEU A 4 5.78 9.90 -33.23
C LEU A 4 4.80 9.51 -32.12
N PHE A 5 5.20 8.65 -31.19
CA PHE A 5 4.44 8.41 -29.96
C PHE A 5 4.74 9.54 -28.99
N THR A 6 3.77 10.41 -28.82
CA THR A 6 3.80 11.47 -27.79
C THR A 6 3.64 10.78 -26.43
N LEU A 7 4.70 10.84 -25.63
CA LEU A 7 4.69 10.44 -24.24
C LEU A 7 3.86 11.46 -23.46
N LEU A 8 2.63 11.12 -23.13
CA LEU A 8 1.79 11.95 -22.26
C LEU A 8 2.25 11.68 -20.82
N THR A 9 3.12 12.53 -20.30
CA THR A 9 3.44 12.59 -18.87
C THR A 9 2.26 13.22 -18.15
N THR A 10 1.29 12.41 -17.76
CA THR A 10 0.28 12.82 -16.80
C THR A 10 0.97 12.85 -15.44
N ALA A 11 1.03 14.02 -14.82
CA ALA A 11 1.41 14.14 -13.42
C ALA A 11 0.34 13.40 -12.60
N ALA A 12 0.60 12.13 -12.27
CA ALA A 12 -0.24 11.37 -11.39
C ALA A 12 -0.04 11.93 -9.98
N MET A 13 -1.08 12.50 -9.40
CA MET A 13 -1.15 12.70 -7.94
C MET A 13 -0.85 11.36 -7.28
N LEU A 14 0.15 11.36 -6.41
CA LEU A 14 0.66 10.18 -5.73
C LEU A 14 -0.34 9.73 -4.65
N CYS A 15 -1.35 8.98 -5.06
CA CYS A 15 -2.03 8.06 -4.16
C CYS A 15 -1.15 6.83 -4.01
N ASN A 16 -1.19 6.16 -2.85
CA ASN A 16 -0.54 4.88 -2.66
C ASN A 16 -0.80 3.98 -3.86
N MET A 17 0.26 3.63 -4.58
CA MET A 17 0.16 2.82 -5.79
C MET A 17 0.77 1.45 -5.55
N PHE A 18 0.12 0.46 -6.09
CA PHE A 18 0.69 -0.86 -6.27
C PHE A 18 1.20 -0.94 -7.72
N ALA A 19 2.51 -1.01 -7.88
CA ALA A 19 3.11 -1.15 -9.19
C ALA A 19 3.47 -2.60 -9.45
N VAL A 20 2.80 -3.23 -10.41
CA VAL A 20 3.21 -4.52 -10.95
C VAL A 20 4.05 -4.24 -12.18
N THR A 21 5.37 -4.47 -12.08
CA THR A 21 6.26 -4.39 -13.22
C THR A 21 6.37 -5.76 -13.87
N SER A 22 5.81 -5.85 -15.06
CA SER A 22 5.86 -6.93 -16.04
C SER A 22 4.88 -8.10 -15.89
N PHE A 23 3.94 -8.13 -16.81
CA PHE A 23 3.34 -9.38 -17.28
C PHE A 23 4.27 -9.94 -18.38
N ALA A 24 5.04 -10.94 -18.08
CA ALA A 24 5.78 -11.67 -19.10
C ALA A 24 4.87 -12.75 -19.69
N GLU A 25 4.14 -12.43 -20.75
CA GLU A 25 3.84 -13.47 -21.73
C GLU A 25 5.16 -14.01 -22.25
N LYS A 26 5.24 -15.31 -22.49
CA LYS A 26 6.38 -16.03 -23.06
C LYS A 26 6.58 -15.63 -24.54
N SER A 27 6.96 -14.39 -24.77
CA SER A 27 7.20 -13.77 -26.06
C SER A 27 8.16 -12.59 -25.85
N ASP A 28 9.11 -12.41 -26.74
CA ASP A 28 10.15 -11.35 -26.80
C ASP A 28 9.60 -9.91 -26.85
N LYS A 29 8.55 -9.61 -26.13
CA LYS A 29 7.89 -8.30 -26.09
C LYS A 29 8.25 -7.53 -24.83
N PRO A 30 8.53 -6.23 -24.89
CA PRO A 30 8.89 -5.44 -23.72
C PRO A 30 7.79 -5.50 -22.66
N THR A 31 8.17 -5.80 -21.45
CA THR A 31 7.36 -5.83 -20.23
C THR A 31 6.62 -4.52 -20.06
N SER A 32 5.28 -4.56 -20.03
CA SER A 32 4.49 -3.39 -19.71
C SER A 32 4.42 -3.22 -18.19
N ASN A 33 4.75 -2.03 -17.69
CA ASN A 33 4.50 -1.68 -16.31
C ASN A 33 3.03 -1.29 -16.14
N THR A 34 2.33 -1.96 -15.24
CA THR A 34 0.96 -1.59 -14.88
C THR A 34 0.97 -1.01 -13.48
N ALA A 35 0.49 0.21 -13.32
CA ALA A 35 0.25 0.81 -12.02
C ALA A 35 -1.22 0.59 -11.63
N ILE A 36 -1.46 0.09 -10.43
CA ILE A 36 -2.77 -0.11 -9.85
C ILE A 36 -2.86 0.83 -8.64
N THR A 37 -3.83 1.74 -8.67
CA THR A 37 -4.05 2.70 -7.57
C THR A 37 -4.92 2.07 -6.51
N ALA A 38 -4.66 2.38 -5.24
CA ALA A 38 -5.52 1.99 -4.14
C ALA A 38 -6.92 2.60 -4.33
N VAL A 39 -7.95 1.77 -4.26
CA VAL A 39 -9.36 2.21 -4.34
C VAL A 39 -9.97 2.41 -2.96
N LYS A 40 -9.35 1.84 -1.93
CA LYS A 40 -9.75 2.01 -0.54
C LYS A 40 -8.53 2.29 0.33
N THR A 41 -8.68 3.24 1.25
CA THR A 41 -7.74 3.44 2.35
C THR A 41 -8.51 3.65 3.64
N ALA A 42 -8.01 3.07 4.72
CA ALA A 42 -8.62 3.23 6.04
C ALA A 42 -7.54 3.25 7.12
N GLN A 43 -7.92 3.69 8.30
CA GLN A 43 -7.04 3.73 9.46
C GLN A 43 -7.67 3.02 10.64
N TRP A 44 -6.90 2.20 11.34
CA TRP A 44 -7.20 1.77 12.69
C TRP A 44 -6.42 2.60 13.71
N ARG A 45 -7.07 2.92 14.83
CA ARG A 45 -6.47 3.61 15.98
C ARG A 45 -6.88 2.94 17.27
N ALA A 46 -5.94 2.73 18.17
CA ALA A 46 -6.19 2.17 19.50
C ALA A 46 -7.04 3.10 20.39
N THR A 47 -7.00 4.41 20.12
CA THR A 47 -7.79 5.42 20.83
C THR A 47 -8.55 6.29 19.85
N GLU A 48 -9.74 6.72 20.23
CA GLU A 48 -10.48 7.74 19.48
C GLU A 48 -9.68 9.05 19.49
N SER A 49 -9.52 9.65 18.33
CA SER A 49 -8.93 10.96 18.19
C SER A 49 -9.72 11.74 17.15
N ASP A 50 -10.11 12.95 17.49
CA ASP A 50 -10.88 13.87 16.65
C ASP A 50 -10.11 14.42 15.43
N SER A 51 -8.90 13.89 15.13
CA SER A 51 -8.14 14.42 14.02
C SER A 51 -8.65 13.86 12.71
N THR A 52 -9.37 14.64 11.97
CA THR A 52 -9.69 14.49 10.55
C THR A 52 -8.43 14.69 9.69
N THR A 53 -7.39 13.89 9.90
CA THR A 53 -6.21 13.95 9.05
C THR A 53 -6.48 13.11 7.82
N TYR A 54 -6.30 13.70 6.66
CA TYR A 54 -6.39 13.03 5.36
C TYR A 54 -5.25 12.03 5.13
N ASP A 55 -4.22 12.04 5.96
CA ASP A 55 -3.09 11.12 5.90
C ASP A 55 -3.29 9.92 6.81
N LEU A 56 -2.85 8.76 6.34
CA LEU A 56 -2.83 7.53 7.12
C LEU A 56 -1.60 7.53 8.02
N ARG A 57 -1.81 7.46 9.31
CA ARG A 57 -0.74 7.42 10.30
C ARG A 57 -0.37 5.98 10.64
N ILE A 58 0.93 5.72 10.72
CA ILE A 58 1.49 4.47 11.23
C ILE A 58 2.34 4.80 12.44
N HIS A 59 1.88 4.36 13.61
CA HIS A 59 2.45 4.77 14.89
C HIS A 59 2.45 3.62 15.90
N GLY A 60 3.59 3.39 16.54
CA GLY A 60 3.81 2.28 17.49
C GLY A 60 3.87 2.69 18.96
N TRP A 61 3.42 3.87 19.34
CA TRP A 61 3.46 4.33 20.73
C TRP A 61 2.36 3.66 21.55
N SER A 62 2.73 3.08 22.69
CA SER A 62 1.79 2.38 23.57
C SER A 62 0.59 3.26 23.94
N GLY A 63 -0.62 2.74 23.69
CA GLY A 63 -1.88 3.45 23.89
C GLY A 63 -2.26 4.44 22.78
N TRP A 64 -1.42 4.58 21.73
CA TRP A 64 -1.67 5.45 20.57
C TRP A 64 -1.35 4.75 19.26
N GLU A 65 -1.34 3.43 19.30
CA GLU A 65 -1.05 2.63 18.11
C GLU A 65 -2.02 2.93 16.97
N THR A 66 -1.47 3.03 15.77
CA THR A 66 -2.25 3.19 14.54
C THR A 66 -1.71 2.29 13.45
N ALA A 67 -2.62 1.80 12.61
CA ALA A 67 -2.28 1.03 11.41
C ALA A 67 -3.01 1.58 10.20
N ALA A 68 -2.35 1.51 9.05
CA ALA A 68 -2.92 1.88 7.75
C ALA A 68 -3.41 0.65 7.00
N TYR A 69 -4.56 0.77 6.34
CA TYR A 69 -5.13 -0.23 5.45
C TYR A 69 -5.22 0.32 4.04
N MET A 70 -4.92 -0.50 3.05
CA MET A 70 -4.98 -0.16 1.64
C MET A 70 -5.53 -1.32 0.84
N GLY A 71 -6.53 -1.07 -0.01
CA GLY A 71 -7.18 -2.06 -0.87
C GLY A 71 -7.03 -1.70 -2.34
N PHE A 72 -6.75 -2.70 -3.15
CA PHE A 72 -6.50 -2.60 -4.59
C PHE A 72 -7.38 -3.59 -5.34
N GLU A 73 -7.94 -3.16 -6.46
CA GLU A 73 -8.62 -4.03 -7.42
C GLU A 73 -7.62 -4.48 -8.48
N LEU A 74 -7.54 -5.77 -8.69
CA LEU A 74 -6.65 -6.35 -9.69
C LEU A 74 -7.34 -6.32 -11.07
N PRO A 75 -6.61 -6.15 -12.17
CA PRO A 75 -7.19 -6.23 -13.50
C PRO A 75 -7.88 -7.58 -13.76
N GLU A 76 -8.95 -7.59 -14.55
CA GLU A 76 -9.70 -8.83 -14.91
C GLU A 76 -8.80 -9.96 -15.46
N ASN A 77 -7.71 -9.60 -16.15
CA ASN A 77 -6.76 -10.56 -16.71
C ASN A 77 -5.50 -10.72 -15.84
N PHE A 78 -5.58 -10.37 -14.56
CA PHE A 78 -4.43 -10.51 -13.67
C PHE A 78 -4.05 -11.98 -13.53
N ASN A 79 -2.78 -12.29 -13.78
CA ASN A 79 -2.22 -13.62 -13.56
C ASN A 79 -0.93 -13.49 -12.75
N ALA A 80 -0.98 -13.98 -11.52
CA ALA A 80 0.13 -13.92 -10.57
C ALA A 80 1.40 -14.62 -11.09
N GLU A 81 1.26 -15.65 -11.93
CA GLU A 81 2.40 -16.39 -12.49
C GLU A 81 3.20 -15.57 -13.49
N ASN A 82 2.56 -14.56 -14.10
CA ASN A 82 3.20 -13.67 -15.07
C ASN A 82 3.85 -12.44 -14.44
N VAL A 83 3.74 -12.27 -13.11
CA VAL A 83 4.33 -11.13 -12.41
C VAL A 83 5.84 -11.29 -12.31
N GLY A 84 6.59 -10.42 -12.97
CA GLY A 84 8.07 -10.35 -12.85
C GLY A 84 8.50 -9.70 -11.54
N LYS A 85 7.94 -8.52 -11.28
CA LYS A 85 8.17 -7.74 -10.05
C LYS A 85 6.88 -7.04 -9.62
N ALA A 86 6.66 -6.91 -8.32
CA ALA A 86 5.57 -6.14 -7.73
C ALA A 86 6.09 -5.30 -6.58
N GLU A 87 5.75 -4.02 -6.58
CA GLU A 87 6.13 -3.06 -5.53
C GLU A 87 4.89 -2.37 -4.99
N LEU A 88 4.73 -2.36 -3.66
CA LEU A 88 3.81 -1.45 -2.98
C LEU A 88 4.51 -0.11 -2.86
N VAL A 89 3.98 0.90 -3.54
CA VAL A 89 4.54 2.25 -3.57
C VAL A 89 3.71 3.15 -2.67
N LEU A 90 4.35 3.75 -1.68
CA LEU A 90 3.73 4.62 -0.69
C LEU A 90 4.23 6.05 -0.87
N ASP A 91 3.33 7.02 -0.84
CA ASP A 91 3.70 8.43 -0.74
C ASP A 91 3.83 8.81 0.74
N THR A 92 5.06 8.94 1.20
CA THR A 92 5.36 9.31 2.58
C THR A 92 5.25 10.82 2.75
N THR A 93 4.25 11.28 3.49
CA THR A 93 3.95 12.72 3.68
C THR A 93 4.67 13.31 4.89
N SER A 94 4.92 12.52 5.92
CA SER A 94 5.74 12.94 7.07
C SER A 94 6.48 11.78 7.71
N VAL A 95 7.63 12.06 8.32
CA VAL A 95 8.40 11.11 9.13
C VAL A 95 8.86 11.80 10.38
N THR A 96 8.49 11.25 11.54
CA THR A 96 9.02 11.71 12.85
C THR A 96 10.13 10.78 13.32
N ASN A 97 9.90 9.47 13.26
CA ASN A 97 10.88 8.46 13.63
C ASN A 97 10.76 7.26 12.71
N SER A 98 11.88 6.79 12.21
CA SER A 98 11.99 5.55 11.47
C SER A 98 12.22 4.34 12.41
N GLY A 99 11.74 3.18 12.01
CA GLY A 99 11.91 1.93 12.76
C GLY A 99 11.37 0.73 12.01
N THR A 100 11.20 -0.40 12.69
CA THR A 100 10.66 -1.62 12.07
C THR A 100 9.15 -1.52 11.95
N ALA A 101 8.66 -1.69 10.73
CA ALA A 101 7.25 -1.82 10.40
C ALA A 101 6.98 -3.21 9.80
N TYR A 102 5.71 -3.60 9.76
CA TYR A 102 5.26 -4.91 9.34
C TYR A 102 4.13 -4.79 8.33
N LEU A 103 4.17 -5.63 7.32
CA LEU A 103 3.15 -5.75 6.29
C LEU A 103 2.37 -7.05 6.50
N TYR A 104 1.05 -6.95 6.51
CA TYR A 104 0.12 -8.06 6.62
C TYR A 104 -0.87 -8.05 5.47
N GLU A 105 -1.42 -9.22 5.15
CA GLU A 105 -2.60 -9.32 4.30
C GLU A 105 -3.82 -8.88 5.11
N ALA A 106 -4.61 -7.95 4.57
CA ALA A 106 -5.89 -7.54 5.12
C ALA A 106 -7.06 -8.14 4.34
N ASP A 107 -8.21 -8.27 5.00
CA ASP A 107 -9.45 -8.61 4.31
C ASP A 107 -9.98 -7.37 3.59
N TYR A 108 -10.00 -7.41 2.24
CA TYR A 108 -10.47 -6.32 1.40
C TYR A 108 -11.92 -5.90 1.72
N SER A 109 -12.77 -6.84 2.15
CA SER A 109 -14.17 -6.59 2.49
C SER A 109 -14.37 -6.00 3.90
N ALA A 110 -13.34 -6.05 4.75
CA ALA A 110 -13.46 -5.68 6.15
C ALA A 110 -13.36 -4.17 6.43
N PHE A 111 -13.04 -3.36 5.43
CA PHE A 111 -12.94 -1.91 5.60
C PHE A 111 -13.46 -1.13 4.39
N GLU A 112 -13.87 0.11 4.63
CA GLU A 112 -14.36 1.05 3.64
C GLU A 112 -13.40 2.22 3.46
N ASN A 113 -13.47 2.85 2.28
CA ASN A 113 -12.62 3.99 1.97
C ASN A 113 -12.89 5.19 2.89
N GLY A 114 -11.83 5.83 3.37
CA GLY A 114 -11.89 7.03 4.21
C GLY A 114 -12.30 6.79 5.66
N MET A 115 -12.49 5.54 6.09
CA MET A 115 -12.96 5.23 7.43
C MET A 115 -11.84 5.16 8.46
N GLN A 116 -12.19 5.51 9.69
CA GLN A 116 -11.39 5.25 10.89
C GLN A 116 -12.10 4.20 11.75
N TYR A 117 -11.31 3.29 12.29
CA TYR A 117 -11.78 2.18 13.11
C TYR A 117 -11.11 2.20 14.47
N THR A 118 -11.90 2.01 15.55
CA THR A 118 -11.39 1.77 16.91
C THR A 118 -11.17 0.28 17.17
N VAL A 119 -11.90 -0.58 16.44
CA VAL A 119 -11.66 -2.03 16.38
C VAL A 119 -10.98 -2.33 15.05
N ALA A 120 -9.84 -3.00 15.08
CA ALA A 120 -9.07 -3.30 13.87
C ALA A 120 -9.90 -4.10 12.87
N PRO A 121 -10.03 -3.66 11.60
CA PRO A 121 -10.56 -4.50 10.53
C PRO A 121 -9.80 -5.82 10.41
N THR A 122 -10.48 -6.87 9.98
CA THR A 122 -9.91 -8.21 9.87
C THR A 122 -8.66 -8.23 8.98
N TYR A 123 -7.64 -8.90 9.44
CA TYR A 123 -6.40 -9.14 8.71
C TYR A 123 -5.80 -10.49 9.14
N THR A 124 -4.88 -11.02 8.36
CA THR A 124 -4.15 -12.23 8.75
C THR A 124 -3.05 -11.87 9.75
N GLU A 125 -2.94 -12.62 10.85
CA GLU A 125 -1.83 -12.43 11.80
C GLU A 125 -0.48 -12.89 11.23
N LYS A 126 -0.51 -13.61 10.08
CA LYS A 126 0.70 -14.01 9.39
C LYS A 126 1.31 -12.81 8.68
N GLU A 127 2.49 -12.45 9.10
CA GLU A 127 3.30 -11.40 8.49
C GLU A 127 3.70 -11.78 7.06
N ILE A 128 3.47 -10.87 6.10
CA ILE A 128 4.04 -10.99 4.76
C ILE A 128 5.53 -10.72 4.84
N MET A 129 5.90 -9.61 5.48
CA MET A 129 7.29 -9.21 5.71
C MET A 129 7.40 -8.13 6.77
N SER A 130 8.62 -7.97 7.32
CA SER A 130 9.04 -6.78 8.05
C SER A 130 9.97 -5.93 7.19
N PHE A 131 9.96 -4.63 7.43
CA PHE A 131 10.82 -3.68 6.72
C PHE A 131 11.19 -2.49 7.62
N THR A 132 12.25 -1.78 7.25
CA THR A 132 12.55 -0.49 7.88
C THR A 132 11.68 0.58 7.25
N SER A 133 10.91 1.31 8.07
CA SER A 133 10.06 2.40 7.60
C SER A 133 10.90 3.54 7.01
N PRO A 134 10.33 4.41 6.15
CA PRO A 134 11.07 5.49 5.54
C PRO A 134 11.72 6.42 6.57
N SER A 135 12.85 7.00 6.21
CA SER A 135 13.53 8.04 7.00
C SER A 135 13.29 9.45 6.46
N ASN A 136 12.66 9.56 5.28
CA ASN A 136 12.37 10.82 4.60
C ASN A 136 10.99 10.78 3.97
N THR A 137 10.45 11.95 3.66
CA THR A 137 9.22 12.09 2.85
C THR A 137 9.48 11.75 1.40
N GLY A 138 8.41 11.43 0.65
CA GLY A 138 8.43 11.08 -0.75
C GLY A 138 8.12 9.60 -1.01
N GLU A 139 8.43 9.14 -2.20
CA GLU A 139 8.13 7.78 -2.63
C GLU A 139 8.94 6.75 -1.84
N PHE A 140 8.24 5.77 -1.26
CA PHE A 140 8.82 4.64 -0.55
C PHE A 140 8.29 3.33 -1.14
N LYS A 141 9.17 2.39 -1.46
CA LYS A 141 8.84 1.13 -2.13
C LYS A 141 9.08 -0.08 -1.25
N ILE A 142 8.11 -0.97 -1.23
CA ILE A 142 8.18 -2.26 -0.57
C ILE A 142 8.03 -3.34 -1.64
N ASP A 143 9.02 -4.22 -1.79
CA ASP A 143 8.94 -5.34 -2.73
C ASP A 143 7.97 -6.40 -2.17
N VAL A 144 6.87 -6.61 -2.86
CA VAL A 144 5.82 -7.58 -2.51
C VAL A 144 5.70 -8.70 -3.55
N THR A 145 6.73 -8.88 -4.39
CA THR A 145 6.73 -9.80 -5.52
C THR A 145 6.35 -11.21 -5.13
N ASP A 146 6.98 -11.76 -4.09
CA ASP A 146 6.75 -13.14 -3.66
C ASP A 146 5.33 -13.34 -3.13
N TYR A 147 4.81 -12.36 -2.39
CA TYR A 147 3.42 -12.38 -1.93
C TYR A 147 2.45 -12.36 -3.12
N ILE A 148 2.64 -11.46 -4.08
CA ILE A 148 1.76 -11.32 -5.24
C ILE A 148 1.81 -12.58 -6.12
N LYS A 149 2.96 -13.22 -6.27
CA LYS A 149 3.07 -14.51 -6.96
C LYS A 149 2.39 -15.66 -6.22
N SER A 150 2.20 -15.54 -4.92
CA SER A 150 1.56 -16.57 -4.10
C SER A 150 0.04 -16.52 -4.13
N ILE A 151 -0.57 -15.38 -4.50
CA ILE A 151 -2.02 -15.23 -4.59
C ILE A 151 -2.52 -15.75 -5.95
N LYS A 152 -3.56 -16.58 -5.92
CA LYS A 152 -4.19 -17.13 -7.12
C LYS A 152 -5.66 -16.72 -7.14
N ASP A 153 -6.17 -16.46 -8.34
CA ASP A 153 -7.60 -16.24 -8.59
C ASP A 153 -8.25 -15.17 -7.68
N LYS A 154 -7.47 -14.15 -7.27
CA LYS A 154 -7.99 -13.01 -6.51
C LYS A 154 -8.32 -11.85 -7.45
N GLU A 155 -9.47 -11.25 -7.24
CA GLU A 155 -9.91 -10.02 -7.93
C GLU A 155 -9.40 -8.76 -7.22
N ASN A 156 -8.98 -8.90 -5.96
CA ASN A 156 -8.48 -7.80 -5.15
C ASN A 156 -7.41 -8.26 -4.18
N VAL A 157 -6.65 -7.30 -3.69
CA VAL A 157 -5.65 -7.49 -2.64
C VAL A 157 -5.72 -6.32 -1.66
N ALA A 158 -5.53 -6.61 -0.39
CA ALA A 158 -5.44 -5.56 0.62
C ALA A 158 -4.28 -5.80 1.57
N PHE A 159 -3.70 -4.69 2.02
CA PHE A 159 -2.59 -4.68 2.94
C PHE A 159 -2.93 -3.90 4.21
N ARG A 160 -2.38 -4.36 5.31
CA ARG A 160 -2.26 -3.60 6.55
C ARG A 160 -0.77 -3.33 6.81
N ILE A 161 -0.45 -2.09 7.15
CA ILE A 161 0.86 -1.72 7.67
C ILE A 161 0.70 -1.28 9.12
N ASP A 162 1.49 -1.87 10.00
CA ASP A 162 1.53 -1.47 11.39
C ASP A 162 2.95 -1.60 11.99
N VAL A 163 3.10 -1.16 13.23
CA VAL A 163 4.30 -1.30 14.05
C VAL A 163 3.92 -2.06 15.30
N LYS A 164 4.56 -3.21 15.55
CA LYS A 164 4.35 -3.96 16.78
C LYS A 164 4.73 -3.06 17.95
N SER A 165 3.73 -2.74 18.76
CA SER A 165 3.89 -1.84 19.88
C SER A 165 4.77 -2.46 20.97
N GLN A 166 5.13 -1.65 21.88
CA GLN A 166 5.93 -1.74 23.10
C GLN A 166 7.36 -1.23 22.89
N ASN A 167 7.50 0.08 22.99
CA ASN A 167 8.75 0.87 22.90
C ASN A 167 9.25 1.18 21.50
N ASN A 168 8.41 1.05 20.48
CA ASN A 168 8.76 1.47 19.15
C ASN A 168 8.20 2.87 18.88
N ASN A 169 9.06 3.90 18.92
CA ASN A 169 8.68 5.29 18.60
C ASN A 169 8.50 5.54 17.11
N THR A 170 8.42 4.51 16.29
CA THR A 170 8.20 4.64 14.86
C THR A 170 6.91 5.42 14.61
N ASN A 171 7.01 6.50 13.85
CA ASN A 171 5.89 7.37 13.54
C ASN A 171 6.12 8.04 12.19
N TRP A 172 5.23 7.71 11.24
CA TRP A 172 5.23 8.26 9.90
C TRP A 172 3.84 8.25 9.30
N ASN A 173 3.61 9.09 8.29
CA ASN A 173 2.33 9.19 7.60
C ASN A 173 2.49 8.89 6.12
N ILE A 174 1.45 8.31 5.54
CA ILE A 174 1.31 8.10 4.11
C ILE A 174 0.04 8.78 3.61
N GLY A 175 0.04 9.26 2.38
CA GLY A 175 -1.12 9.86 1.74
C GLY A 175 -2.27 8.86 1.62
N SER A 176 -3.51 9.32 1.74
CA SER A 176 -4.69 8.50 1.49
C SER A 176 -5.23 8.74 0.08
N CYS A 177 -5.95 7.78 -0.49
CA CYS A 177 -6.57 7.94 -1.81
C CYS A 177 -7.85 8.80 -1.77
N THR A 178 -8.27 9.29 -0.61
CA THR A 178 -9.48 10.12 -0.46
C THR A 178 -9.29 11.57 -0.88
N ASN A 179 -8.06 12.00 -1.17
CA ASN A 179 -7.72 13.40 -1.46
C ASN A 179 -7.78 13.79 -2.95
N SER A 180 -8.37 12.98 -3.81
CA SER A 180 -8.66 13.33 -5.19
C SER A 180 -10.03 14.01 -5.29
N GLY A 181 -10.10 15.27 -4.84
CA GLY A 181 -11.22 16.14 -5.09
C GLY A 181 -10.82 17.21 -6.10
#